data_77cb13e95aae27c2d827219a62d34d8d
#
_entry.id   77cb13e95aae27c2d827219a62d34d8d
#
_cell.length_a   1.000
_cell.length_b   1.000
_cell.length_c   1.000
_cell.angle_alpha   90.00
_cell.angle_beta   90.00
_cell.angle_gamma   90.00
#
_symmetry.space_group_name_H-M   'P 1'
#
loop_
_entity.id
_entity.type
_entity.pdbx_description
1 polymer ?
#
loop_
_entity_poly.entity_id
_entity_poly.type
_entity_poly.pdbx_seq_one_letter_code
_entity_poly.pdbx_strand_id
1 'polypeptide(L)'
;MAKFTPRAQTEGNDDGLKEKMIAVNRVTKVVKGGRTLSFAALTVVGDGDGRIGMGKGKAKEVPVAVQKAMEAARRNMFKVSLKNGTIQHNVTGEHGSAKVLMAPAKSGDGIIAGGPMRAVFEVMGVTDIVAKSHGSRNPYNMVRATLHALKRSTTPAEIAAKRGKTVEDLFN
;
A
#
# COMPACT_ATOMS: atom_id res chain seq x y z
N MET A 1 -7.96 -27.44 -10.18
CA MET A 1 -7.58 -26.01 -10.03
C MET A 1 -6.76 -25.87 -8.77
N ALA A 2 -5.45 -25.75 -8.90
CA ALA A 2 -4.53 -25.65 -7.76
C ALA A 2 -4.57 -24.20 -7.20
N LYS A 3 -4.95 -24.05 -5.94
CA LYS A 3 -4.86 -22.79 -5.19
C LYS A 3 -3.39 -22.52 -4.89
N PHE A 4 -2.78 -21.63 -5.66
CA PHE A 4 -1.44 -21.13 -5.37
C PHE A 4 -1.52 -20.15 -4.19
N THR A 5 -1.09 -20.60 -3.03
CA THR A 5 -0.91 -19.75 -1.84
C THR A 5 0.53 -19.24 -1.88
N PRO A 6 0.79 -17.97 -2.20
CA PRO A 6 2.15 -17.44 -2.17
C PRO A 6 2.52 -17.11 -0.71
N ARG A 7 3.16 -18.05 -0.03
CA ARG A 7 3.92 -17.79 1.19
C ARG A 7 5.38 -17.54 0.76
N ALA A 8 5.65 -16.34 0.28
CA ALA A 8 7.01 -15.87 0.03
C ALA A 8 7.26 -14.67 0.95
N GLN A 9 7.66 -14.95 2.18
CA GLN A 9 8.49 -14.04 2.95
C GLN A 9 9.86 -14.11 2.32
N THR A 10 10.23 -13.15 1.51
CA THR A 10 11.60 -12.94 1.09
C THR A 10 12.27 -12.16 2.21
N GLU A 11 12.92 -12.91 3.11
CA GLU A 11 14.00 -12.37 3.94
C GLU A 11 15.09 -11.90 2.97
N GLY A 12 15.41 -10.62 3.00
CA GLY A 12 16.47 -10.10 2.12
C GLY A 12 16.61 -8.60 2.21
N ASN A 13 17.45 -8.18 3.00
CA ASN A 13 18.31 -7.01 3.16
C ASN A 13 18.13 -6.32 4.51
N ASP A 14 19.24 -6.10 5.16
CA ASP A 14 19.50 -5.58 6.52
C ASP A 14 19.06 -4.10 6.73
N ASP A 15 18.24 -3.55 5.85
CA ASP A 15 17.78 -2.16 5.90
C ASP A 15 16.55 -1.95 6.80
N GLY A 16 16.10 -2.99 7.53
CA GLY A 16 14.88 -2.92 8.37
C GLY A 16 13.57 -2.72 7.58
N LEU A 17 13.64 -2.77 6.25
CA LEU A 17 12.48 -2.59 5.39
C LEU A 17 11.69 -3.89 5.24
N LYS A 18 10.39 -3.81 5.48
CA LYS A 18 9.45 -4.90 5.22
C LYS A 18 8.97 -4.83 3.77
N GLU A 19 9.09 -5.92 3.05
CA GLU A 19 8.69 -6.01 1.65
C GLU A 19 7.56 -7.02 1.47
N LYS A 20 6.57 -6.68 0.67
CA LYS A 20 5.46 -7.59 0.39
C LYS A 20 5.05 -7.53 -1.09
N MET A 21 5.04 -8.70 -1.73
CA MET A 21 4.53 -8.86 -3.07
C MET A 21 3.00 -8.98 -3.02
N ILE A 22 2.29 -8.17 -3.81
CA ILE A 22 0.83 -8.15 -3.87
C ILE A 22 0.31 -9.01 -5.01
N ALA A 23 0.88 -8.84 -6.21
CA ALA A 23 0.44 -9.57 -7.39
C ALA A 23 1.57 -9.73 -8.41
N VAL A 24 1.57 -10.87 -9.09
CA VAL A 24 2.37 -11.12 -10.29
C VAL A 24 1.42 -11.60 -11.38
N ASN A 25 1.42 -10.89 -12.50
CA ASN A 25 0.60 -11.20 -13.66
C ASN A 25 1.47 -11.50 -14.87
N ARG A 26 1.15 -12.58 -15.59
CA ARG A 26 1.73 -12.83 -16.90
C ARG A 26 1.07 -11.93 -17.92
N VAL A 27 1.86 -11.17 -18.65
CA VAL A 27 1.41 -10.20 -19.66
C VAL A 27 2.02 -10.52 -21.01
N THR A 28 1.31 -10.20 -22.08
CA THR A 28 1.70 -10.52 -23.44
C THR A 28 1.73 -9.26 -24.28
N LYS A 29 2.78 -9.13 -25.10
CA LYS A 29 2.84 -8.18 -26.19
C LYS A 29 2.73 -8.94 -27.51
N VAL A 30 1.70 -8.65 -28.30
CA VAL A 30 1.54 -9.22 -29.64
C VAL A 30 2.39 -8.41 -30.62
N VAL A 31 3.19 -9.11 -31.43
CA VAL A 31 4.07 -8.54 -32.44
C VAL A 31 3.88 -9.28 -33.77
N LYS A 32 4.38 -8.73 -34.89
CA LYS A 32 4.46 -9.47 -36.15
C LYS A 32 5.30 -10.72 -35.92
N GLY A 33 4.76 -11.90 -36.20
CA GLY A 33 5.40 -13.20 -35.98
C GLY A 33 5.15 -13.88 -34.63
N GLY A 34 4.33 -13.31 -33.71
CA GLY A 34 3.97 -14.04 -32.50
C GLY A 34 3.67 -13.20 -31.27
N ARG A 35 3.90 -13.80 -30.09
CA ARG A 35 3.60 -13.22 -28.78
C ARG A 35 4.86 -13.20 -27.92
N THR A 36 5.24 -12.05 -27.43
CA THR A 36 6.30 -11.91 -26.41
C THR A 36 5.68 -11.90 -25.03
N LEU A 37 6.02 -12.90 -24.22
CA LEU A 37 5.56 -13.05 -22.85
C LEU A 37 6.48 -12.32 -21.88
N SER A 38 5.89 -11.73 -20.84
CA SER A 38 6.59 -11.07 -19.73
C SER A 38 5.77 -11.20 -18.45
N PHE A 39 6.40 -10.91 -17.31
CA PHE A 39 5.72 -10.85 -16.00
C PHE A 39 5.71 -9.42 -15.50
N ALA A 40 4.58 -9.02 -14.93
CA ALA A 40 4.43 -7.74 -14.25
C ALA A 40 4.20 -8.01 -12.76
N ALA A 41 5.11 -7.51 -11.91
CA ALA A 41 5.02 -7.59 -10.46
C ALA A 41 4.55 -6.26 -9.87
N LEU A 42 3.74 -6.35 -8.82
CA LEU A 42 3.30 -5.23 -7.97
C LEU A 42 3.75 -5.52 -6.55
N THR A 43 4.57 -4.62 -5.98
CA THR A 43 5.13 -4.75 -4.64
C THR A 43 4.90 -3.50 -3.82
N VAL A 44 4.89 -3.66 -2.51
CA VAL A 44 4.92 -2.57 -1.53
C VAL A 44 6.08 -2.80 -0.58
N VAL A 45 6.69 -1.70 -0.13
CA VAL A 45 7.82 -1.67 0.79
C VAL A 45 7.55 -0.64 1.87
N GLY A 46 7.82 -0.96 3.12
CA GLY A 46 7.65 -0.06 4.25
C GLY A 46 8.66 -0.33 5.35
N ASP A 47 8.84 0.62 6.25
CA ASP A 47 9.78 0.54 7.38
C ASP A 47 9.13 0.04 8.68
N GLY A 48 7.80 -0.16 8.67
CA GLY A 48 7.06 -0.49 9.89
C GLY A 48 6.83 0.70 10.83
N ASP A 49 7.24 1.92 10.46
CA ASP A 49 7.07 3.16 11.23
C ASP A 49 6.41 4.27 10.39
N GLY A 50 5.42 3.90 9.61
CA GLY A 50 4.61 4.84 8.82
C GLY A 50 5.18 5.22 7.45
N ARG A 51 6.37 4.77 7.04
CA ARG A 51 6.84 4.97 5.67
C ARG A 51 6.38 3.84 4.77
N ILE A 52 5.92 4.19 3.59
CA ILE A 52 5.36 3.25 2.62
C ILE A 52 5.69 3.69 1.21
N GLY A 53 6.04 2.73 0.38
CA GLY A 53 6.24 2.91 -1.05
C GLY A 53 5.59 1.80 -1.86
N MET A 54 5.24 2.10 -3.10
CA MET A 54 4.71 1.14 -4.06
C MET A 54 5.55 1.15 -5.33
N GLY A 55 5.84 -0.03 -5.83
CA GLY A 55 6.55 -0.20 -7.09
C GLY A 55 5.88 -1.19 -8.02
N LYS A 56 6.12 -0.99 -9.31
CA LYS A 56 5.71 -1.89 -10.39
C LYS A 56 6.94 -2.22 -11.25
N GLY A 57 7.21 -3.51 -11.42
CA GLY A 57 8.30 -4.01 -12.27
C GLY A 57 7.78 -4.89 -13.39
N LYS A 58 8.49 -4.92 -14.51
CA LYS A 58 8.19 -5.79 -15.65
C LYS A 58 9.48 -6.42 -16.18
N ALA A 59 9.49 -7.73 -16.37
CA ALA A 59 10.61 -8.46 -16.95
C ALA A 59 10.16 -9.76 -17.60
N LYS A 60 11.08 -10.44 -18.31
CA LYS A 60 10.83 -11.78 -18.89
C LYS A 60 10.74 -12.87 -17.81
N GLU A 61 11.41 -12.66 -16.67
CA GLU A 61 11.44 -13.56 -15.53
C GLU A 61 10.80 -12.93 -14.30
N VAL A 62 10.17 -13.76 -13.45
CA VAL A 62 9.47 -13.29 -12.25
C VAL A 62 10.42 -12.67 -11.22
N PRO A 63 11.60 -13.28 -10.86
CA PRO A 63 12.51 -12.68 -9.87
C PRO A 63 12.96 -11.28 -10.28
N VAL A 64 13.36 -11.12 -11.54
CA VAL A 64 13.81 -9.82 -12.08
C VAL A 64 12.68 -8.78 -12.09
N ALA A 65 11.43 -9.20 -12.37
CA ALA A 65 10.28 -8.30 -12.32
C ALA A 65 9.99 -7.82 -10.89
N VAL A 66 10.10 -8.72 -9.90
CA VAL A 66 9.91 -8.43 -8.48
C VAL A 66 11.01 -7.50 -7.97
N GLN A 67 12.28 -7.78 -8.25
CA GLN A 67 13.41 -6.92 -7.87
C GLN A 67 13.23 -5.49 -8.39
N LYS A 68 12.91 -5.31 -9.68
CA LYS A 68 12.63 -4.00 -10.27
C LYS A 68 11.45 -3.30 -9.60
N ALA A 69 10.41 -4.05 -9.21
CA ALA A 69 9.28 -3.48 -8.49
C ALA A 69 9.67 -3.01 -7.10
N MET A 70 10.47 -3.79 -6.35
CA MET A 70 10.97 -3.43 -5.02
C MET A 70 11.84 -2.16 -5.07
N GLU A 71 12.79 -2.09 -5.99
CA GLU A 71 13.63 -0.90 -6.19
C GLU A 71 12.80 0.35 -6.51
N ALA A 72 11.78 0.20 -7.37
CA ALA A 72 10.85 1.29 -7.67
C ALA A 72 10.01 1.69 -6.44
N ALA A 73 9.62 0.74 -5.60
CA ALA A 73 8.89 1.01 -4.35
C ALA A 73 9.76 1.77 -3.34
N ARG A 74 11.02 1.35 -3.14
CA ARG A 74 11.98 2.02 -2.24
C ARG A 74 12.21 3.48 -2.63
N ARG A 75 12.33 3.79 -3.94
CA ARG A 75 12.51 5.17 -4.42
C ARG A 75 11.29 6.06 -4.22
N ASN A 76 10.10 5.48 -4.14
CA ASN A 76 8.83 6.21 -4.06
C ASN A 76 8.21 6.20 -2.66
N MET A 77 9.02 5.97 -1.61
CA MET A 77 8.52 5.97 -0.23
C MET A 77 8.15 7.37 0.24
N PHE A 78 7.08 7.45 1.01
CA PHE A 78 6.66 8.65 1.71
C PHE A 78 6.22 8.30 3.14
N LYS A 79 6.24 9.29 4.04
CA LYS A 79 5.86 9.10 5.45
C LYS A 79 4.39 9.47 5.65
N VAL A 80 3.70 8.69 6.48
CA VAL A 80 2.35 8.90 6.96
C VAL A 80 2.39 8.96 8.48
N SER A 81 1.74 9.93 9.08
CA SER A 81 1.67 10.04 10.53
C SER A 81 0.65 9.08 11.10
N LEU A 82 1.10 8.08 11.84
CA LEU A 82 0.27 7.13 12.58
C LEU A 82 0.00 7.64 14.00
N LYS A 83 -1.10 7.20 14.61
CA LYS A 83 -1.48 7.44 16.00
C LYS A 83 -1.79 6.12 16.66
N ASN A 84 -0.96 5.71 17.63
CA ASN A 84 -1.16 4.46 18.41
C ASN A 84 -1.41 3.22 17.52
N GLY A 85 -0.62 3.06 16.43
CA GLY A 85 -0.75 1.92 15.52
C GLY A 85 -1.93 1.98 14.53
N THR A 86 -2.64 3.14 14.44
CA THR A 86 -3.75 3.35 13.50
C THR A 86 -3.64 4.70 12.77
N ILE A 87 -4.58 5.00 11.88
CA ILE A 87 -4.66 6.29 11.16
C ILE A 87 -5.34 7.35 12.03
N GLN A 88 -5.11 8.64 11.72
CA GLN A 88 -5.58 9.76 12.51
C GLN A 88 -7.12 9.91 12.51
N HIS A 89 -7.75 9.71 11.36
CA HIS A 89 -9.20 9.90 11.15
C HIS A 89 -9.69 9.09 9.94
N ASN A 90 -11.00 9.05 9.74
CA ASN A 90 -11.59 8.42 8.56
C ASN A 90 -11.11 9.13 7.28
N VAL A 91 -10.62 8.35 6.33
CA VAL A 91 -10.12 8.88 5.05
C VAL A 91 -10.68 8.06 3.89
N THR A 92 -11.03 8.76 2.82
CA THR A 92 -11.42 8.14 1.56
C THR A 92 -10.42 8.51 0.48
N GLY A 93 -9.98 7.51 -0.29
CA GLY A 93 -9.10 7.71 -1.45
C GLY A 93 -9.67 7.06 -2.69
N GLU A 94 -9.33 7.64 -3.83
CA GLU A 94 -9.81 7.18 -5.12
C GLU A 94 -8.67 7.08 -6.12
N HIS A 95 -8.72 6.06 -6.98
CA HIS A 95 -7.83 5.92 -8.13
C HIS A 95 -8.49 5.09 -9.22
N GLY A 96 -8.67 5.69 -10.40
CA GLY A 96 -9.49 5.08 -11.45
C GLY A 96 -10.91 4.80 -10.93
N SER A 97 -11.39 3.58 -11.09
CA SER A 97 -12.69 3.16 -10.56
C SER A 97 -12.64 2.62 -9.12
N ALA A 98 -11.46 2.53 -8.51
CA ALA A 98 -11.33 2.09 -7.12
C ALA A 98 -11.57 3.24 -6.16
N LYS A 99 -12.46 3.04 -5.19
CA LYS A 99 -12.70 3.90 -4.06
C LYS A 99 -12.45 3.11 -2.79
N VAL A 100 -11.57 3.62 -1.93
CA VAL A 100 -11.17 2.98 -0.67
C VAL A 100 -11.61 3.88 0.49
N LEU A 101 -12.37 3.30 1.41
CA LEU A 101 -12.72 3.90 2.69
C LEU A 101 -11.86 3.27 3.77
N MET A 102 -11.26 4.08 4.63
CA MET A 102 -10.44 3.65 5.76
C MET A 102 -10.90 4.36 7.02
N ALA A 103 -11.02 3.62 8.12
CA ALA A 103 -11.39 4.10 9.44
C ALA A 103 -10.40 3.59 10.49
N PRO A 104 -10.02 4.41 11.49
CA PRO A 104 -9.24 3.92 12.61
C PRO A 104 -10.04 2.86 13.37
N ALA A 105 -9.34 1.85 13.89
CA ALA A 105 -9.92 0.81 14.71
C ALA A 105 -9.42 0.90 16.15
N LYS A 106 -10.10 0.23 17.08
CA LYS A 106 -9.66 0.11 18.47
C LYS A 106 -8.43 -0.78 18.57
N SER A 107 -7.60 -0.53 19.57
CA SER A 107 -6.47 -1.41 19.86
C SER A 107 -6.93 -2.84 20.08
N GLY A 108 -6.36 -3.79 19.33
CA GLY A 108 -6.70 -5.20 19.38
C GLY A 108 -7.66 -5.70 18.30
N ASP A 109 -8.30 -4.82 17.52
CA ASP A 109 -9.19 -5.22 16.42
C ASP A 109 -8.42 -5.81 15.23
N GLY A 110 -7.15 -5.45 15.10
CA GLY A 110 -6.29 -5.89 14.02
C GLY A 110 -6.59 -5.23 12.66
N ILE A 111 -6.00 -5.78 11.60
CA ILE A 111 -6.17 -5.26 10.24
C ILE A 111 -7.35 -5.94 9.57
N ILE A 112 -8.45 -5.22 9.40
CA ILE A 112 -9.66 -5.67 8.69
C ILE A 112 -9.69 -4.99 7.33
N ALA A 113 -9.07 -5.63 6.32
CA ALA A 113 -8.93 -5.06 4.98
C ALA A 113 -8.84 -6.13 3.89
N GLY A 114 -9.15 -5.76 2.65
CA GLY A 114 -8.93 -6.61 1.49
C GLY A 114 -7.44 -6.86 1.25
N GLY A 115 -7.07 -8.02 0.68
CA GLY A 115 -5.70 -8.49 0.54
C GLY A 115 -4.66 -7.44 0.10
N PRO A 116 -4.87 -6.72 -1.03
CA PRO A 116 -3.93 -5.68 -1.46
C PRO A 116 -3.76 -4.52 -0.47
N MET A 117 -4.84 -4.10 0.20
CA MET A 117 -4.79 -3.04 1.23
C MET A 117 -4.13 -3.55 2.51
N ARG A 118 -4.44 -4.78 2.93
CA ARG A 118 -3.81 -5.42 4.09
C ARG A 118 -2.29 -5.46 3.94
N ALA A 119 -1.78 -5.81 2.76
CA ALA A 119 -0.35 -5.81 2.47
C ALA A 119 0.29 -4.42 2.68
N VAL A 120 -0.40 -3.33 2.30
CA VAL A 120 0.05 -1.95 2.52
C VAL A 120 0.15 -1.65 4.02
N PHE A 121 -0.88 -1.97 4.81
CA PHE A 121 -0.92 -1.66 6.24
C PHE A 121 0.12 -2.47 7.04
N GLU A 122 0.30 -3.75 6.72
CA GLU A 122 1.27 -4.62 7.40
C GLU A 122 2.71 -4.12 7.22
N VAL A 123 3.12 -3.70 6.00
CA VAL A 123 4.50 -3.20 5.78
C VAL A 123 4.70 -1.80 6.34
N MET A 124 3.64 -1.01 6.47
CA MET A 124 3.67 0.33 7.06
C MET A 124 3.71 0.31 8.59
N GLY A 125 3.40 -0.84 9.23
CA GLY A 125 3.38 -0.98 10.69
C GLY A 125 2.06 -0.57 11.34
N VAL A 126 0.97 -0.52 10.58
CA VAL A 126 -0.38 -0.35 11.15
C VAL A 126 -0.80 -1.66 11.80
N THR A 127 -1.28 -1.60 13.03
CA THR A 127 -1.78 -2.75 13.80
C THR A 127 -3.30 -2.87 13.72
N ASP A 128 -4.01 -1.75 13.76
CA ASP A 128 -5.45 -1.72 13.90
C ASP A 128 -6.10 -0.76 12.90
N ILE A 129 -6.86 -1.30 11.93
CA ILE A 129 -7.54 -0.51 10.90
C ILE A 129 -8.68 -1.29 10.26
N VAL A 130 -9.75 -0.58 9.93
CA VAL A 130 -10.85 -1.10 9.10
C VAL A 130 -10.83 -0.41 7.74
N ALA A 131 -10.76 -1.19 6.66
CA ALA A 131 -10.77 -0.64 5.31
C ALA A 131 -11.60 -1.48 4.33
N LYS A 132 -12.33 -0.80 3.47
CA LYS A 132 -13.15 -1.41 2.43
C LYS A 132 -12.91 -0.75 1.10
N SER A 133 -12.72 -1.57 0.05
CA SER A 133 -12.65 -1.09 -1.33
C SER A 133 -13.97 -1.31 -2.05
N HIS A 134 -14.32 -0.35 -2.89
CA HIS A 134 -15.48 -0.37 -3.78
C HIS A 134 -15.04 -0.08 -5.23
N GLY A 135 -15.87 -0.46 -6.20
CA GLY A 135 -15.73 -0.10 -7.62
C GLY A 135 -14.75 -0.96 -8.41
N SER A 136 -13.57 -1.29 -7.88
CA SER A 136 -12.57 -2.08 -8.59
C SER A 136 -11.99 -3.20 -7.74
N ARG A 137 -11.76 -4.37 -8.38
CA ARG A 137 -11.01 -5.49 -7.79
C ARG A 137 -9.55 -5.54 -8.27
N ASN A 138 -9.12 -4.60 -9.12
CA ASN A 138 -7.77 -4.56 -9.61
C ASN A 138 -6.80 -4.16 -8.48
N PRO A 139 -5.83 -5.03 -8.10
CA PRO A 139 -4.91 -4.76 -7.00
C PRO A 139 -4.12 -3.45 -7.17
N TYR A 140 -3.74 -3.11 -8.39
CA TYR A 140 -3.03 -1.87 -8.67
C TYR A 140 -3.86 -0.63 -8.32
N ASN A 141 -5.13 -0.61 -8.73
CA ASN A 141 -6.01 0.52 -8.44
C ASN A 141 -6.31 0.63 -6.94
N MET A 142 -6.53 -0.53 -6.27
CA MET A 142 -6.78 -0.58 -4.83
C MET A 142 -5.60 -0.03 -4.03
N VAL A 143 -4.38 -0.46 -4.33
CA VAL A 143 -3.16 0.02 -3.65
C VAL A 143 -2.96 1.52 -3.90
N ARG A 144 -3.13 1.98 -5.14
CA ARG A 144 -3.04 3.41 -5.46
C ARG A 144 -4.07 4.25 -4.73
N ALA A 145 -5.33 3.80 -4.68
CA ALA A 145 -6.38 4.47 -3.92
C ALA A 145 -6.07 4.52 -2.42
N THR A 146 -5.54 3.42 -1.85
CA THR A 146 -5.10 3.36 -0.46
C THR A 146 -3.97 4.36 -0.17
N LEU A 147 -2.92 4.38 -1.00
CA LEU A 147 -1.82 5.34 -0.85
C LEU A 147 -2.28 6.79 -1.04
N HIS A 148 -3.23 7.04 -1.94
CA HIS A 148 -3.82 8.36 -2.12
C HIS A 148 -4.61 8.80 -0.88
N ALA A 149 -5.39 7.90 -0.27
CA ALA A 149 -6.08 8.17 0.99
C ALA A 149 -5.09 8.47 2.13
N LEU A 150 -4.03 7.65 2.28
CA LEU A 150 -3.01 7.85 3.30
C LEU A 150 -2.28 9.19 3.18
N LYS A 151 -1.99 9.64 1.95
CA LYS A 151 -1.40 10.98 1.70
C LYS A 151 -2.30 12.14 2.07
N ARG A 152 -3.62 11.93 2.09
CA ARG A 152 -4.61 12.94 2.49
C ARG A 152 -4.87 12.95 3.99
N SER A 153 -4.38 11.97 4.72
CA SER A 153 -4.46 11.94 6.18
C SER A 153 -3.64 13.10 6.74
N THR A 154 -4.27 13.93 7.56
CA THR A 154 -3.66 15.10 8.21
C THR A 154 -3.65 14.92 9.71
N THR A 155 -2.62 15.46 10.36
CA THR A 155 -2.53 15.46 11.82
C THR A 155 -3.28 16.66 12.44
N PRO A 156 -3.75 16.55 13.70
CA PRO A 156 -4.33 17.69 14.40
C PRO A 156 -3.40 18.91 14.45
N ALA A 157 -2.09 18.67 14.59
CA ALA A 157 -1.07 19.73 14.59
C ALA A 157 -1.01 20.49 13.24
N GLU A 158 -1.07 19.77 12.11
CA GLU A 158 -1.12 20.39 10.78
C GLU A 158 -2.37 21.22 10.57
N ILE A 159 -3.52 20.76 11.10
CA ILE A 159 -4.79 21.48 11.01
C ILE A 159 -4.75 22.72 11.90
N ALA A 160 -4.22 22.62 13.11
CA ALA A 160 -4.03 23.74 14.03
C ALA A 160 -3.16 24.84 13.40
N ALA A 161 -2.01 24.44 12.84
CA ALA A 161 -1.11 25.36 12.14
C ALA A 161 -1.79 26.06 10.96
N LYS A 162 -2.59 25.36 10.16
CA LYS A 162 -3.36 25.95 9.04
C LYS A 162 -4.42 26.95 9.52
N ARG A 163 -4.96 26.78 10.72
CA ARG A 163 -5.99 27.65 11.30
C ARG A 163 -5.42 28.74 12.19
N GLY A 164 -4.09 28.75 12.45
CA GLY A 164 -3.44 29.68 13.38
C GLY A 164 -3.89 29.50 14.83
N LYS A 165 -4.26 28.26 15.22
CA LYS A 165 -4.75 27.90 16.55
C LYS A 165 -3.84 26.87 17.22
N THR A 166 -3.99 26.70 18.54
CA THR A 166 -3.34 25.59 19.26
C THR A 166 -4.13 24.28 19.04
N VAL A 167 -3.49 23.13 19.29
CA VAL A 167 -4.19 21.83 19.18
C VAL A 167 -5.30 21.73 20.21
N GLU A 168 -5.15 22.32 21.39
CA GLU A 168 -6.14 22.34 22.47
C GLU A 168 -7.41 23.12 22.05
N ASP A 169 -7.23 24.23 21.33
CA ASP A 169 -8.35 25.04 20.82
C ASP A 169 -9.17 24.33 19.71
N LEU A 170 -8.68 23.22 19.17
CA LEU A 170 -9.43 22.45 18.17
C LEU A 170 -10.43 21.47 18.80
N PHE A 171 -10.23 21.10 20.07
CA PHE A 171 -11.05 20.12 20.79
C PHE A 171 -12.01 20.78 21.80
N ASN A 172 -11.86 22.07 22.02
CA ASN A 172 -12.78 22.91 22.78
C ASN A 172 -13.77 23.59 21.81
#